data_f9559c8dae6c32ba148237c068082f68
#
_entry.id   f9559c8dae6c32ba148237c068082f68
#
_cell.length_a   1.000
_cell.length_b   1.000
_cell.length_c   1.000
_cell.angle_alpha   90.00
_cell.angle_beta   90.00
_cell.angle_gamma   90.00
#
_symmetry.space_group_name_H-M   'P 1'
#
loop_
_entity.id
_entity.type
_entity.pdbx_description
1 polymer ?
#
loop_
_entity_poly.entity_id
_entity_poly.type
_entity_poly.pdbx_seq_one_letter_code
_entity_poly.pdbx_strand_id
1 'polypeptide(L)'
;MKNLKEREKKNVKNQRNHQNRTRLEEMDYQEELDIKRKPSKKKSRNKQKKASTGKEYTIIAYCFVGIFLALIGYLVYFNVELRDEYANSPYNSKRQGTYQERVTKGKILASDGDILASTETDANGTEFRMYPYENVFAHVVGYSDKGTSGLEQVMNSQLLTSHANVAEQVQKEFQNQKNVGDNVCTTLNTKLQQTAYDAL
;
A
#
# COMPACT_ATOMS: atom_id res chain seq x y z
N MET A 1 23.83 92.98 -29.75
CA MET A 1 24.38 91.80 -30.50
C MET A 1 24.09 90.44 -29.83
N LYS A 2 23.97 90.30 -28.52
CA LYS A 2 23.66 89.00 -27.87
C LYS A 2 22.30 88.40 -28.22
N ASN A 3 21.24 89.24 -28.36
CA ASN A 3 19.93 88.75 -28.63
C ASN A 3 19.66 88.17 -30.04
N LEU A 4 20.44 88.57 -31.03
CA LEU A 4 20.29 87.98 -32.37
C LEU A 4 20.88 86.59 -32.47
N LYS A 5 22.01 86.32 -31.83
CA LYS A 5 22.70 84.99 -31.79
C LYS A 5 21.88 83.97 -31.05
N GLU A 6 21.08 84.36 -30.05
CA GLU A 6 20.21 83.47 -29.29
C GLU A 6 18.92 83.12 -30.07
N ARG A 7 18.41 84.02 -30.85
CA ARG A 7 17.28 83.75 -31.78
C ARG A 7 17.68 82.83 -32.93
N GLU A 8 18.86 82.99 -33.48
CA GLU A 8 19.38 82.09 -34.50
C GLU A 8 19.62 80.66 -33.95
N LYS A 9 20.20 80.51 -32.75
CA LYS A 9 20.33 79.17 -32.09
C LYS A 9 18.99 78.52 -31.81
N LYS A 10 17.98 79.26 -31.40
CA LYS A 10 16.63 78.71 -31.21
C LYS A 10 15.97 78.30 -32.54
N ASN A 11 16.21 79.06 -33.61
CA ASN A 11 15.67 78.72 -34.92
C ASN A 11 16.35 77.47 -35.51
N VAL A 12 17.65 77.36 -35.40
CA VAL A 12 18.40 76.14 -35.83
C VAL A 12 18.00 74.91 -35.01
N LYS A 13 17.76 75.08 -33.71
CA LYS A 13 17.31 73.96 -32.85
C LYS A 13 15.89 73.52 -33.20
N ASN A 14 14.99 74.47 -33.52
CA ASN A 14 13.64 74.18 -33.96
C ASN A 14 13.62 73.47 -35.34
N GLN A 15 14.46 73.91 -36.28
CA GLN A 15 14.58 73.27 -37.59
C GLN A 15 15.14 71.83 -37.45
N ARG A 16 16.13 71.61 -36.59
CA ARG A 16 16.61 70.24 -36.31
C ARG A 16 15.54 69.33 -35.69
N ASN A 17 14.78 69.84 -34.76
CA ASN A 17 13.68 69.10 -34.15
C ASN A 17 12.59 68.78 -35.16
N HIS A 18 12.29 69.68 -36.08
CA HIS A 18 11.29 69.44 -37.13
C HIS A 18 11.79 68.39 -38.13
N GLN A 19 13.07 68.46 -38.54
CA GLN A 19 13.70 67.44 -39.43
C GLN A 19 13.76 66.06 -38.78
N ASN A 20 14.05 65.97 -37.47
CA ASN A 20 14.07 64.71 -36.76
C ASN A 20 12.66 64.09 -36.64
N ARG A 21 11.64 64.95 -36.46
CA ARG A 21 10.29 64.50 -36.36
C ARG A 21 9.74 63.94 -37.69
N THR A 22 10.00 64.65 -38.80
CA THR A 22 9.65 64.16 -40.13
C THR A 22 10.39 62.88 -40.49
N ARG A 23 11.64 62.72 -40.08
CA ARG A 23 12.43 61.50 -40.31
C ARG A 23 11.92 60.30 -39.51
N LEU A 24 11.43 60.51 -38.32
CA LEU A 24 10.80 59.47 -37.52
C LEU A 24 9.45 59.05 -38.10
N GLU A 25 8.63 60.01 -38.56
CA GLU A 25 7.35 59.74 -39.22
C GLU A 25 7.53 58.98 -40.54
N GLU A 26 8.58 59.29 -41.31
CA GLU A 26 8.94 58.54 -42.51
C GLU A 26 9.47 57.13 -42.21
N MET A 27 10.21 56.96 -41.14
CA MET A 27 10.66 55.62 -40.69
C MET A 27 9.52 54.74 -40.23
N ASP A 28 8.60 55.29 -39.44
CA ASP A 28 7.39 54.58 -39.00
C ASP A 28 6.50 54.19 -40.20
N TYR A 29 6.37 55.07 -41.19
CA TYR A 29 5.61 54.79 -42.40
C TYR A 29 6.26 53.68 -43.26
N GLN A 30 7.61 53.69 -43.36
CA GLN A 30 8.32 52.62 -44.09
C GLN A 30 8.25 51.28 -43.35
N GLU A 31 8.31 51.27 -42.02
CA GLU A 31 8.14 50.06 -41.22
C GLU A 31 6.74 49.46 -41.37
N GLU A 32 5.70 50.31 -41.38
CA GLU A 32 4.31 49.88 -41.64
C GLU A 32 4.12 49.31 -43.07
N LEU A 33 4.78 49.90 -44.07
CA LEU A 33 4.79 49.36 -45.44
C LEU A 33 5.52 48.04 -45.56
N ASP A 34 6.64 47.86 -44.82
CA ASP A 34 7.38 46.59 -44.82
C ASP A 34 6.64 45.48 -44.09
N ILE A 35 5.88 45.84 -43.05
CA ILE A 35 4.97 44.88 -42.40
C ILE A 35 3.87 44.42 -43.34
N LYS A 36 3.29 45.35 -44.14
CA LYS A 36 2.27 45.06 -45.14
C LYS A 36 2.81 44.31 -46.36
N ARG A 37 4.09 44.45 -46.68
CA ARG A 37 4.77 43.78 -47.80
C ARG A 37 5.35 42.43 -47.45
N LYS A 38 5.48 42.07 -46.18
CA LYS A 38 5.89 40.70 -45.81
C LYS A 38 4.84 39.74 -46.38
N PRO A 39 5.17 38.91 -47.39
CA PRO A 39 4.23 37.94 -47.88
C PRO A 39 3.83 37.05 -46.69
N SER A 40 2.55 36.94 -46.42
CA SER A 40 2.06 35.98 -45.46
C SER A 40 2.77 34.64 -45.77
N LYS A 41 3.69 34.22 -44.90
CA LYS A 41 4.25 32.88 -45.01
C LYS A 41 3.06 31.95 -44.96
N LYS A 42 2.60 31.52 -46.17
CA LYS A 42 1.74 30.38 -46.29
C LYS A 42 2.34 29.36 -45.36
N LYS A 43 1.67 29.06 -44.26
CA LYS A 43 1.97 27.89 -43.45
C LYS A 43 2.00 26.75 -44.42
N SER A 44 3.20 26.42 -44.91
CA SER A 44 3.44 25.14 -45.51
C SER A 44 2.89 24.16 -44.50
N ARG A 45 1.71 23.64 -44.76
CA ARG A 45 1.24 22.43 -44.14
C ARG A 45 2.26 21.39 -44.53
N ASN A 46 3.32 21.35 -43.73
CA ASN A 46 4.18 20.20 -43.70
C ASN A 46 3.22 19.06 -43.33
N LYS A 47 2.73 18.38 -44.36
CA LYS A 47 2.23 17.03 -44.23
C LYS A 47 3.44 16.27 -43.73
N GLN A 48 3.69 16.35 -42.40
CA GLN A 48 4.44 15.31 -41.77
C GLN A 48 3.78 14.03 -42.20
N LYS A 49 4.45 13.35 -43.12
CA LYS A 49 4.17 11.95 -43.41
C LYS A 49 4.10 11.35 -42.00
N LYS A 50 2.87 11.02 -41.52
CA LYS A 50 2.68 10.16 -40.37
C LYS A 50 3.47 8.92 -40.74
N ALA A 51 4.71 8.87 -40.26
CA ALA A 51 5.49 7.67 -40.32
C ALA A 51 4.60 6.58 -39.75
N SER A 52 4.60 5.43 -40.35
CA SER A 52 3.78 4.26 -39.99
C SER A 52 4.15 3.70 -38.59
N THR A 53 4.90 4.46 -37.81
CA THR A 53 5.31 4.23 -36.44
C THR A 53 4.13 3.96 -35.49
N GLY A 54 2.91 4.38 -35.90
CA GLY A 54 1.73 4.16 -35.05
C GLY A 54 1.39 2.69 -34.82
N LYS A 55 1.67 1.81 -35.78
CA LYS A 55 1.34 0.38 -35.65
C LYS A 55 2.26 -0.32 -34.66
N GLU A 56 3.53 0.02 -34.67
CA GLU A 56 4.53 -0.56 -33.76
C GLU A 56 4.26 -0.15 -32.30
N TYR A 57 3.98 1.11 -32.07
CA TYR A 57 3.57 1.59 -30.72
C TYR A 57 2.24 1.00 -30.26
N THR A 58 1.31 0.78 -31.20
CA THR A 58 0.02 0.16 -30.89
C THR A 58 0.20 -1.29 -30.44
N ILE A 59 1.08 -2.04 -31.10
CA ILE A 59 1.38 -3.43 -30.72
C ILE A 59 2.02 -3.46 -29.33
N ILE A 60 3.01 -2.60 -29.07
CA ILE A 60 3.66 -2.50 -27.77
C ILE A 60 2.63 -2.14 -26.68
N ALA A 61 1.73 -1.21 -26.96
CA ALA A 61 0.67 -0.83 -26.03
C ALA A 61 -0.27 -2.01 -25.70
N TYR A 62 -0.67 -2.80 -26.70
CA TYR A 62 -1.50 -3.99 -26.47
C TYR A 62 -0.75 -5.07 -25.71
N CYS A 63 0.54 -5.28 -25.97
CA CYS A 63 1.37 -6.19 -25.18
C CYS A 63 1.43 -5.75 -23.71
N PHE A 64 1.62 -4.45 -23.47
CA PHE A 64 1.66 -3.91 -22.13
C PHE A 64 0.32 -4.06 -21.39
N VAL A 65 -0.79 -3.77 -22.05
CA VAL A 65 -2.14 -3.98 -21.53
C VAL A 65 -2.38 -5.47 -21.24
N GLY A 66 -1.95 -6.36 -22.13
CA GLY A 66 -2.06 -7.81 -21.95
C GLY A 66 -1.30 -8.31 -20.72
N ILE A 67 -0.06 -7.85 -20.51
CA ILE A 67 0.73 -8.17 -19.31
C ILE A 67 0.03 -7.64 -18.05
N PHE A 68 -0.51 -6.43 -18.11
CA PHE A 68 -1.19 -5.83 -16.96
C PHE A 68 -2.47 -6.59 -16.60
N LEU A 69 -3.25 -7.01 -17.60
CA LEU A 69 -4.43 -7.85 -17.38
C LEU A 69 -4.05 -9.24 -16.83
N ALA A 70 -2.95 -9.83 -17.29
CA ALA A 70 -2.43 -11.08 -16.76
C ALA A 70 -2.01 -10.94 -15.29
N LEU A 71 -1.36 -9.83 -14.92
CA LEU A 71 -1.01 -9.54 -13.52
C LEU A 71 -2.25 -9.37 -12.65
N ILE A 72 -3.27 -8.65 -13.12
CA ILE A 72 -4.54 -8.51 -12.39
C ILE A 72 -5.19 -9.88 -12.19
N GLY A 73 -5.27 -10.69 -13.25
CA GLY A 73 -5.82 -12.04 -13.18
C GLY A 73 -5.06 -12.92 -12.18
N TYR A 74 -3.73 -12.84 -12.20
CA TYR A 74 -2.89 -13.56 -11.23
C TYR A 74 -3.12 -13.08 -9.79
N LEU A 75 -3.25 -11.77 -9.57
CA LEU A 75 -3.54 -11.22 -8.23
C LEU A 75 -4.91 -11.67 -7.71
N VAL A 76 -5.91 -11.73 -8.59
CA VAL A 76 -7.24 -12.25 -8.23
C VAL A 76 -7.15 -13.73 -7.88
N TYR A 77 -6.50 -14.54 -8.72
CA TYR A 77 -6.27 -15.96 -8.48
C TYR A 77 -5.53 -16.19 -7.14
N PHE A 78 -4.43 -15.46 -6.92
CA PHE A 78 -3.68 -15.54 -5.67
C PHE A 78 -4.55 -15.18 -4.45
N ASN A 79 -5.41 -14.17 -4.57
CA ASN A 79 -6.24 -13.71 -3.46
C ASN A 79 -7.37 -14.71 -3.14
N VAL A 80 -7.89 -15.44 -4.13
CA VAL A 80 -9.01 -16.38 -3.96
C VAL A 80 -8.51 -17.75 -3.50
N GLU A 81 -7.46 -18.29 -4.15
CA GLU A 81 -7.03 -19.67 -3.92
C GLU A 81 -5.88 -19.79 -2.89
N LEU A 82 -4.90 -18.90 -2.96
CA LEU A 82 -3.66 -19.08 -2.20
C LEU A 82 -3.57 -18.22 -0.93
N ARG A 83 -4.45 -17.21 -0.82
CA ARG A 83 -4.40 -16.30 0.32
C ARG A 83 -4.54 -17.01 1.66
N ASP A 84 -5.50 -17.93 1.76
CA ASP A 84 -5.81 -18.59 3.03
C ASP A 84 -4.70 -19.53 3.46
N GLU A 85 -4.06 -20.21 2.53
CA GLU A 85 -2.91 -21.07 2.80
C GLU A 85 -1.70 -20.26 3.32
N TYR A 86 -1.32 -19.18 2.62
CA TYR A 86 -0.21 -18.34 3.03
C TYR A 86 -0.51 -17.47 4.24
N ALA A 87 -1.76 -17.00 4.37
CA ALA A 87 -2.18 -16.17 5.48
C ALA A 87 -2.22 -16.94 6.80
N ASN A 88 -2.67 -18.20 6.75
CA ASN A 88 -2.80 -19.06 7.93
C ASN A 88 -1.56 -19.92 8.17
N SER A 89 -0.48 -19.69 7.41
CA SER A 89 0.78 -20.38 7.61
C SER A 89 1.29 -20.23 9.04
N PRO A 90 1.70 -21.32 9.71
CA PRO A 90 2.27 -21.31 11.06
C PRO A 90 3.53 -20.44 11.18
N TYR A 91 4.16 -20.14 10.06
CA TYR A 91 5.39 -19.34 10.00
C TYR A 91 5.15 -17.83 9.83
N ASN A 92 3.91 -17.38 9.71
CA ASN A 92 3.59 -15.95 9.54
C ASN A 92 3.51 -15.21 10.90
N SER A 93 4.66 -15.03 11.53
CA SER A 93 4.78 -14.43 12.88
C SER A 93 4.24 -13.00 12.99
N LYS A 94 4.32 -12.18 11.93
CA LYS A 94 3.79 -10.80 11.95
C LYS A 94 2.27 -10.79 12.08
N ARG A 95 1.59 -11.69 11.39
CA ARG A 95 0.13 -11.77 11.45
C ARG A 95 -0.33 -12.34 12.80
N GLN A 96 0.43 -13.31 13.32
CA GLN A 96 0.15 -13.90 14.63
C GLN A 96 0.20 -12.86 15.76
N GLY A 97 1.21 -11.97 15.76
CA GLY A 97 1.29 -10.89 16.76
C GLY A 97 0.09 -9.97 16.74
N THR A 98 -0.38 -9.56 15.56
CA THR A 98 -1.57 -8.69 15.44
C THR A 98 -2.87 -9.38 15.90
N TYR A 99 -3.00 -10.70 15.70
CA TYR A 99 -4.15 -11.44 16.20
C TYR A 99 -4.10 -11.61 17.72
N GLN A 100 -2.95 -11.86 18.32
CA GLN A 100 -2.77 -11.97 19.78
C GLN A 100 -3.13 -10.69 20.53
N GLU A 101 -3.01 -9.53 19.89
CA GLU A 101 -3.46 -8.26 20.47
C GLU A 101 -4.99 -8.17 20.59
N ARG A 102 -5.73 -8.84 19.71
CA ARG A 102 -7.20 -8.75 19.59
C ARG A 102 -7.95 -9.98 20.06
N VAL A 103 -7.29 -11.12 20.08
CA VAL A 103 -7.88 -12.42 20.35
C VAL A 103 -7.05 -13.15 21.40
N THR A 104 -7.69 -13.55 22.48
CA THR A 104 -7.12 -14.46 23.48
C THR A 104 -7.10 -15.87 22.89
N LYS A 105 -5.96 -16.56 22.89
CA LYS A 105 -5.84 -17.93 22.36
C LYS A 105 -6.84 -18.87 22.99
N GLY A 106 -7.51 -19.67 22.15
CA GLY A 106 -8.38 -20.76 22.56
C GLY A 106 -7.66 -21.88 23.29
N LYS A 107 -8.39 -22.84 23.81
CA LYS A 107 -7.86 -23.98 24.59
C LYS A 107 -7.48 -25.13 23.68
N ILE A 108 -6.47 -25.90 24.10
CA ILE A 108 -6.19 -27.23 23.55
C ILE A 108 -6.73 -28.25 24.52
N LEU A 109 -7.60 -29.12 24.04
CA LEU A 109 -8.32 -30.11 24.84
C LEU A 109 -7.88 -31.52 24.42
N ALA A 110 -7.78 -32.40 25.39
CA ALA A 110 -7.64 -33.83 25.19
C ALA A 110 -8.96 -34.48 24.76
N SER A 111 -8.95 -35.75 24.38
CA SER A 111 -10.14 -36.52 23.96
C SER A 111 -11.15 -36.73 25.07
N ASP A 112 -10.69 -36.70 26.30
CA ASP A 112 -11.51 -36.80 27.53
C ASP A 112 -12.04 -35.46 28.05
N GLY A 113 -11.70 -34.36 27.35
CA GLY A 113 -12.11 -33.01 27.70
C GLY A 113 -11.14 -32.25 28.63
N ASP A 114 -10.10 -32.91 29.06
CA ASP A 114 -9.07 -32.28 29.90
C ASP A 114 -8.34 -31.18 29.16
N ILE A 115 -7.96 -30.10 29.87
CA ILE A 115 -7.27 -28.96 29.30
C ILE A 115 -5.78 -29.26 29.23
N LEU A 116 -5.23 -29.31 28.00
CA LEU A 116 -3.79 -29.49 27.78
C LEU A 116 -3.06 -28.14 27.72
N ALA A 117 -3.73 -27.09 27.22
CA ALA A 117 -3.24 -25.73 27.23
C ALA A 117 -4.39 -24.72 27.31
N SER A 118 -4.25 -23.70 28.14
CA SER A 118 -5.20 -22.58 28.27
C SER A 118 -4.46 -21.25 28.35
N THR A 119 -5.17 -20.16 28.07
CA THR A 119 -4.66 -18.81 28.31
C THR A 119 -5.33 -18.29 29.57
N GLU A 120 -4.51 -17.83 30.52
CA GLU A 120 -4.95 -17.20 31.76
C GLU A 120 -4.45 -15.77 31.80
N THR A 121 -5.12 -14.95 32.60
CA THR A 121 -4.77 -13.55 32.78
C THR A 121 -4.37 -13.33 34.24
N ASP A 122 -3.23 -12.73 34.48
CA ASP A 122 -2.77 -12.39 35.82
C ASP A 122 -3.53 -11.17 36.41
N ALA A 123 -3.24 -10.83 37.64
CA ALA A 123 -3.84 -9.69 38.33
C ALA A 123 -3.51 -8.34 37.65
N ASN A 124 -2.49 -8.28 36.80
CA ASN A 124 -2.08 -7.08 36.07
C ASN A 124 -2.70 -6.99 34.68
N GLY A 125 -3.53 -7.96 34.28
CA GLY A 125 -4.13 -8.04 32.96
C GLY A 125 -3.21 -8.63 31.88
N THR A 126 -2.07 -9.22 32.25
CA THR A 126 -1.15 -9.86 31.32
C THR A 126 -1.60 -11.28 31.04
N GLU A 127 -1.76 -11.63 29.76
CA GLU A 127 -2.11 -12.98 29.36
C GLU A 127 -0.85 -13.85 29.31
N PHE A 128 -0.95 -15.05 29.86
CA PHE A 128 0.07 -16.07 29.79
C PHE A 128 -0.51 -17.42 29.44
N ARG A 129 0.28 -18.29 28.83
CA ARG A 129 -0.13 -19.63 28.43
C ARG A 129 0.19 -20.62 29.54
N MET A 130 -0.81 -21.37 29.98
CA MET A 130 -0.72 -22.37 31.05
C MET A 130 -0.82 -23.77 30.45
N TYR A 131 0.02 -24.67 30.95
CA TYR A 131 0.11 -26.08 30.55
C TYR A 131 -0.06 -26.96 31.79
N PRO A 132 -1.27 -27.44 32.13
CA PRO A 132 -1.52 -28.13 33.37
C PRO A 132 -0.73 -29.46 33.55
N TYR A 133 -0.38 -30.09 32.42
CA TYR A 133 0.36 -31.36 32.42
C TYR A 133 1.86 -31.19 32.16
N GLU A 134 2.35 -29.97 32.09
CA GLU A 134 3.77 -29.62 31.93
C GLU A 134 4.54 -30.55 30.95
N ASN A 135 5.51 -31.33 31.47
CA ASN A 135 6.41 -32.14 30.67
C ASN A 135 5.75 -33.32 29.96
N VAL A 136 4.64 -33.82 30.48
CA VAL A 136 3.94 -35.01 29.96
C VAL A 136 3.51 -34.84 28.52
N PHE A 137 3.06 -33.64 28.17
CA PHE A 137 2.61 -33.31 26.82
C PHE A 137 3.51 -32.33 26.08
N ALA A 138 4.64 -31.90 26.69
CA ALA A 138 5.47 -30.85 26.13
C ALA A 138 5.96 -31.11 24.70
N HIS A 139 6.25 -32.36 24.36
CA HIS A 139 6.74 -32.74 23.02
C HIS A 139 5.63 -32.73 21.93
N VAL A 140 4.36 -32.87 22.31
CA VAL A 140 3.22 -32.86 21.38
C VAL A 140 2.55 -31.51 21.36
N VAL A 141 2.17 -30.98 22.52
CA VAL A 141 1.49 -29.69 22.66
C VAL A 141 2.44 -28.55 22.33
N GLY A 142 3.69 -28.66 22.76
CA GLY A 142 4.70 -27.65 22.56
C GLY A 142 4.59 -26.48 23.54
N TYR A 143 5.05 -25.34 23.12
CA TYR A 143 5.07 -24.09 23.93
C TYR A 143 4.82 -22.85 23.05
N SER A 144 4.48 -21.74 23.68
CA SER A 144 4.06 -20.49 23.01
C SER A 144 4.80 -19.23 23.49
N ASP A 145 5.68 -19.29 24.48
CA ASP A 145 6.23 -18.07 25.15
C ASP A 145 7.42 -17.45 24.41
N LYS A 146 8.38 -18.26 23.98
CA LYS A 146 9.61 -17.81 23.30
C LYS A 146 9.71 -18.34 21.87
N GLY A 147 8.64 -18.23 21.15
CA GLY A 147 8.39 -18.89 19.90
C GLY A 147 7.21 -19.85 20.05
N THR A 148 6.94 -20.62 19.01
CA THR A 148 5.87 -21.62 19.02
C THR A 148 6.41 -22.95 18.54
N SER A 149 5.95 -24.05 19.15
CA SER A 149 6.31 -25.40 18.72
C SER A 149 5.12 -26.35 18.86
N GLY A 150 5.22 -27.57 18.30
CA GLY A 150 4.20 -28.60 18.42
C GLY A 150 2.83 -28.18 17.90
N LEU A 151 1.77 -28.60 18.58
CA LEU A 151 0.39 -28.25 18.27
C LEU A 151 0.13 -26.74 18.40
N GLU A 152 0.77 -26.07 19.36
CA GLU A 152 0.67 -24.61 19.50
C GLU A 152 1.10 -23.88 18.23
N GLN A 153 2.09 -24.40 17.49
CA GLN A 153 2.53 -23.82 16.23
C GLN A 153 1.61 -24.18 15.08
N VAL A 154 1.27 -25.45 14.93
CA VAL A 154 0.48 -25.94 13.80
C VAL A 154 -0.94 -25.39 13.85
N MET A 155 -1.55 -25.33 15.04
CA MET A 155 -2.93 -24.91 15.26
C MET A 155 -3.04 -23.42 15.66
N ASN A 156 -1.94 -22.67 15.59
CA ASN A 156 -1.94 -21.30 16.07
C ASN A 156 -2.94 -20.38 15.35
N SER A 157 -3.14 -20.58 14.04
CA SER A 157 -4.13 -19.82 13.28
C SER A 157 -5.56 -20.10 13.77
N GLN A 158 -5.90 -21.35 14.08
CA GLN A 158 -7.20 -21.75 14.59
C GLN A 158 -7.43 -21.27 16.03
N LEU A 159 -6.42 -21.42 16.87
CA LEU A 159 -6.46 -20.91 18.25
C LEU A 159 -6.61 -19.38 18.33
N LEU A 160 -6.25 -18.64 17.30
CA LEU A 160 -6.40 -17.19 17.19
C LEU A 160 -7.60 -16.76 16.30
N THR A 161 -8.33 -17.69 15.70
CA THR A 161 -9.55 -17.39 14.95
C THR A 161 -10.73 -17.53 15.88
N SER A 162 -11.66 -16.59 15.85
CA SER A 162 -12.89 -16.64 16.61
C SER A 162 -14.09 -16.81 15.66
N HIS A 163 -14.82 -17.90 15.76
CA HIS A 163 -16.07 -18.13 15.06
C HIS A 163 -17.30 -17.68 15.87
N ALA A 164 -17.12 -16.87 16.91
CA ALA A 164 -18.23 -16.26 17.63
C ALA A 164 -19.09 -15.42 16.67
N ASN A 165 -20.38 -15.27 17.00
CA ASN A 165 -21.31 -14.47 16.20
C ASN A 165 -20.78 -13.04 16.03
N VAL A 166 -20.92 -12.49 14.81
CA VAL A 166 -20.46 -11.14 14.47
C VAL A 166 -21.00 -10.08 15.45
N ALA A 167 -22.24 -10.25 15.91
CA ALA A 167 -22.84 -9.34 16.90
C ALA A 167 -22.10 -9.38 18.25
N GLU A 168 -21.68 -10.55 18.69
CA GLU A 168 -20.92 -10.74 19.93
C GLU A 168 -19.50 -10.18 19.79
N GLN A 169 -18.85 -10.40 18.65
CA GLN A 169 -17.54 -9.83 18.35
C GLN A 169 -17.57 -8.30 18.40
N VAL A 170 -18.55 -7.69 17.73
CA VAL A 170 -18.74 -6.23 17.73
C VAL A 170 -19.01 -5.71 19.13
N GLN A 171 -19.84 -6.41 19.92
CA GLN A 171 -20.13 -6.00 21.30
C GLN A 171 -18.89 -6.04 22.18
N LYS A 172 -18.05 -7.07 22.08
CA LYS A 172 -16.77 -7.18 22.81
C LYS A 172 -15.79 -6.09 22.38
N GLU A 173 -15.75 -5.77 21.10
CA GLU A 173 -14.90 -4.71 20.57
C GLU A 173 -15.32 -3.33 21.12
N PHE A 174 -16.63 -3.06 21.23
CA PHE A 174 -17.13 -1.85 21.89
C PHE A 174 -16.81 -1.80 23.38
N GLN A 175 -16.71 -2.93 24.05
CA GLN A 175 -16.36 -3.04 25.46
C GLN A 175 -14.83 -3.09 25.70
N ASN A 176 -14.05 -2.95 24.63
CA ASN A 176 -12.59 -3.08 24.67
C ASN A 176 -12.10 -4.42 25.24
N GLN A 177 -12.91 -5.50 25.02
CA GLN A 177 -12.59 -6.85 25.46
C GLN A 177 -12.08 -7.66 24.26
N LYS A 178 -11.08 -8.52 24.50
CA LYS A 178 -10.60 -9.43 23.48
C LYS A 178 -11.61 -10.50 23.16
N ASN A 179 -11.68 -10.89 21.90
CA ASN A 179 -12.40 -12.09 21.52
C ASN A 179 -11.65 -13.33 21.99
N VAL A 180 -12.35 -14.45 22.18
CA VAL A 180 -11.72 -15.73 22.50
C VAL A 180 -11.63 -16.55 21.21
N GLY A 181 -10.46 -17.10 20.93
CA GLY A 181 -10.23 -18.00 19.81
C GLY A 181 -10.88 -19.37 20.00
N ASP A 182 -10.92 -20.13 18.90
CA ASP A 182 -11.55 -21.44 18.89
C ASP A 182 -10.73 -22.46 19.68
N ASN A 183 -11.42 -23.43 20.27
CA ASN A 183 -10.78 -24.53 20.97
C ASN A 183 -10.37 -25.63 19.96
N VAL A 184 -9.21 -26.22 20.19
CA VAL A 184 -8.72 -27.37 19.43
C VAL A 184 -8.90 -28.64 20.26
N CYS A 185 -9.73 -29.55 19.80
CA CYS A 185 -9.89 -30.85 20.41
C CYS A 185 -8.94 -31.86 19.78
N THR A 186 -8.16 -32.56 20.59
CA THR A 186 -7.22 -33.59 20.15
C THR A 186 -7.74 -34.97 20.44
N THR A 187 -7.14 -35.98 19.86
CA THR A 187 -7.38 -37.40 20.15
C THR A 187 -6.48 -37.95 21.27
N LEU A 188 -5.70 -37.08 21.91
CA LEU A 188 -4.80 -37.47 23.00
C LEU A 188 -5.60 -37.84 24.25
N ASN A 189 -5.19 -38.92 24.92
CA ASN A 189 -5.77 -39.35 26.17
C ASN A 189 -4.83 -39.08 27.34
N THR A 190 -5.30 -38.34 28.33
CA THR A 190 -4.46 -37.88 29.43
C THR A 190 -3.92 -39.02 30.30
N LYS A 191 -4.78 -39.98 30.59
CA LYS A 191 -4.42 -41.17 31.42
C LYS A 191 -3.38 -42.05 30.72
N LEU A 192 -3.59 -42.30 29.42
CA LEU A 192 -2.72 -43.14 28.67
C LEU A 192 -1.32 -42.52 28.53
N GLN A 193 -1.28 -41.21 28.26
CA GLN A 193 -0.04 -40.46 28.15
C GLN A 193 0.72 -40.39 29.49
N GLN A 194 0.00 -40.17 30.59
CA GLN A 194 0.57 -40.14 31.93
C GLN A 194 1.19 -41.49 32.27
N THR A 195 0.46 -42.59 32.00
CA THR A 195 0.99 -43.97 32.25
C THR A 195 2.21 -44.24 31.41
N ALA A 196 2.24 -43.81 30.16
CA ALA A 196 3.41 -43.98 29.29
C ALA A 196 4.61 -43.16 29.77
N TYR A 197 4.36 -41.94 30.26
CA TYR A 197 5.40 -41.06 30.82
C TYR A 197 6.00 -41.62 32.09
N ASP A 198 5.16 -42.21 33.00
CA ASP A 198 5.61 -42.75 34.26
C ASP A 198 6.37 -44.09 34.08
N ALA A 199 6.24 -44.73 32.92
CA ALA A 199 6.92 -45.98 32.58
C ALA A 199 8.29 -45.79 31.94
N LEU A 200 8.68 -44.55 31.60
CA LEU A 200 9.95 -44.17 30.99
C LEU A 200 11.00 -43.83 32.06
#